data_43d51496cdbc07692202ed14e5fe4a77
#
_entry.id   43d51496cdbc07692202ed14e5fe4a77
#
_cell.length_a   1.000
_cell.length_b   1.000
_cell.length_c   1.000
_cell.angle_alpha   90.00
_cell.angle_beta   90.00
_cell.angle_gamma   90.00
#
_symmetry.space_group_name_H-M   'P 1'
#
loop_
_entity.id
_entity.type
_entity.pdbx_description
1 polymer ?
#
loop_
_entity_poly.entity_id
_entity_poly.type
_entity_poly.pdbx_seq_one_letter_code
_entity_poly.pdbx_strand_id
1 'polypeptide(L)'
;PLPPVSLDLTQPCGLWHTVEMERISAADAAFLYMENRIVHMHVTGVLVLDPSTVPGGYSFDKFRTHVMDRLHRIPVFRKRLLKSPLGIDHPVWVDDPDFDIIRHVRRVACPAPGGRKELGEICGRIASTPLDRSRPLWEAWVIEGIEGGRFAVMTKVHHAAVDGASGAGLLVHLFSLNPNETAPPAGVGPAFRGEGVPSQLDMVKDAVVSRVKQPVGFIKLVAQTASAVAGVAKKRQEADALVGGTPLRAPRTSFNGVLTARRDAAFAQLPLEGLKRIKDRYDVKLNDVVLAVCAGAVRRYLQGRNELPVDPLVAVCPISVKSAVPGLGSNHVSGMFTSLATDIDDPVERLMAIRAATMGAKHEHQAIGADMLQNWAEYAAPTTFHLASVFYARWRLADKHRPIHNLVISNVPGPQVPIYLAGAKLV
;
A
#
# COMPACT_ATOMS: atom_id res chain seq x y z
N PRO A 1 -68.98 -12.37 -8.26
CA PRO A 1 -68.12 -13.37 -8.89
C PRO A 1 -66.79 -12.77 -9.19
N LEU A 2 -65.77 -13.32 -8.52
CA LEU A 2 -64.39 -13.00 -8.76
C LEU A 2 -63.89 -13.76 -9.99
N PRO A 3 -63.02 -13.18 -10.86
CA PRO A 3 -62.49 -13.89 -12.00
C PRO A 3 -61.47 -14.95 -11.57
N PRO A 4 -61.27 -16.03 -12.33
CA PRO A 4 -60.38 -17.12 -11.99
C PRO A 4 -58.90 -16.67 -12.12
N VAL A 5 -58.11 -16.97 -11.10
CA VAL A 5 -56.64 -16.81 -11.10
C VAL A 5 -56.08 -17.93 -11.95
N SER A 6 -55.58 -17.62 -13.14
CA SER A 6 -54.80 -18.54 -13.94
C SER A 6 -53.38 -18.58 -13.40
N LEU A 7 -52.96 -19.69 -12.80
CA LEU A 7 -51.58 -20.00 -12.49
C LEU A 7 -50.86 -20.36 -13.79
N ASP A 8 -50.02 -19.45 -14.26
CA ASP A 8 -49.10 -19.69 -15.36
C ASP A 8 -47.87 -20.47 -14.85
N LEU A 9 -47.87 -21.80 -15.09
CA LEU A 9 -46.82 -22.75 -14.67
C LEU A 9 -45.64 -22.81 -15.64
N THR A 10 -45.51 -21.84 -16.56
CA THR A 10 -44.42 -21.85 -17.58
C THR A 10 -43.21 -20.94 -17.23
N GLN A 11 -43.17 -20.32 -16.08
CA GLN A 11 -41.94 -19.66 -15.65
C GLN A 11 -40.97 -20.71 -15.09
N PRO A 12 -39.73 -20.82 -15.64
CA PRO A 12 -38.73 -21.67 -15.04
C PRO A 12 -38.38 -21.13 -13.65
N CYS A 13 -38.68 -21.93 -12.65
CA CYS A 13 -38.29 -21.70 -11.27
C CYS A 13 -36.78 -21.64 -11.17
N GLY A 14 -36.28 -20.52 -10.63
CA GLY A 14 -34.89 -20.47 -10.15
C GLY A 14 -33.83 -19.93 -11.12
N LEU A 15 -33.88 -18.63 -11.37
CA LEU A 15 -32.64 -17.88 -11.59
C LEU A 15 -31.77 -18.06 -10.34
N TRP A 16 -30.88 -19.03 -10.38
CA TRP A 16 -29.72 -19.09 -9.49
C TRP A 16 -28.88 -17.84 -9.82
N HIS A 17 -29.11 -16.76 -9.10
CA HIS A 17 -28.15 -15.68 -9.06
C HIS A 17 -26.88 -16.28 -8.45
N THR A 18 -25.97 -16.72 -9.29
CA THR A 18 -24.60 -16.99 -8.89
C THR A 18 -24.05 -15.65 -8.40
N VAL A 19 -23.93 -15.49 -7.09
CA VAL A 19 -23.24 -14.36 -6.49
C VAL A 19 -21.84 -14.39 -7.08
N GLU A 20 -21.50 -13.41 -7.90
CA GLU A 20 -20.16 -13.31 -8.50
C GLU A 20 -19.17 -13.01 -7.36
N MET A 21 -18.47 -14.06 -6.91
CA MET A 21 -17.52 -13.95 -5.80
C MET A 21 -16.24 -13.31 -6.31
N GLU A 22 -16.02 -12.05 -5.95
CA GLU A 22 -14.77 -11.34 -6.24
C GLU A 22 -13.67 -11.85 -5.32
N ARG A 23 -12.85 -12.77 -5.83
CA ARG A 23 -11.70 -13.29 -5.07
C ARG A 23 -10.58 -12.27 -5.03
N ILE A 24 -9.95 -12.12 -3.84
CA ILE A 24 -8.76 -11.30 -3.70
C ILE A 24 -7.62 -11.89 -4.54
N SER A 25 -6.81 -11.04 -5.16
CA SER A 25 -5.63 -11.50 -5.88
C SER A 25 -4.64 -12.18 -4.91
N ALA A 26 -3.83 -13.10 -5.42
CA ALA A 26 -2.81 -13.77 -4.61
C ALA A 26 -1.77 -12.78 -4.05
N ALA A 27 -1.41 -11.75 -4.82
CA ALA A 27 -0.51 -10.69 -4.39
C ALA A 27 -1.08 -9.90 -3.22
N ASP A 28 -2.37 -9.54 -3.28
CA ASP A 28 -3.04 -8.81 -2.21
C ASP A 28 -3.27 -9.71 -0.98
N ALA A 29 -3.58 -10.98 -1.21
CA ALA A 29 -3.71 -11.97 -0.15
C ALA A 29 -2.38 -12.20 0.61
N ALA A 30 -1.24 -12.10 -0.07
CA ALA A 30 0.07 -12.20 0.58
C ALA A 30 0.24 -11.16 1.70
N PHE A 31 -0.25 -9.93 1.53
CA PHE A 31 -0.23 -8.92 2.58
C PHE A 31 -1.07 -9.33 3.80
N LEU A 32 -2.21 -10.00 3.58
CA LEU A 32 -3.04 -10.52 4.69
C LEU A 32 -2.35 -11.64 5.46
N TYR A 33 -1.53 -12.46 4.78
CA TYR A 33 -0.81 -13.57 5.40
C TYR A 33 0.46 -13.12 6.12
N MET A 34 1.09 -12.04 5.66
CA MET A 34 2.22 -11.40 6.33
C MET A 34 1.78 -10.60 7.58
N GLU A 35 0.51 -10.19 7.63
CA GLU A 35 -0.01 -9.44 8.77
C GLU A 35 0.02 -10.28 10.04
N ASN A 36 0.52 -9.68 11.11
CA ASN A 36 0.53 -10.23 12.46
C ASN A 36 0.40 -9.10 13.48
N ARG A 37 0.45 -9.43 14.78
CA ARG A 37 0.31 -8.44 15.87
C ARG A 37 1.37 -7.35 15.89
N ILE A 38 2.46 -7.51 15.16
CA ILE A 38 3.60 -6.57 15.12
C ILE A 38 3.64 -5.85 13.77
N VAL A 39 3.33 -6.56 12.69
CA VAL A 39 3.36 -6.05 11.31
C VAL A 39 1.93 -5.96 10.81
N HIS A 40 1.41 -4.74 10.69
CA HIS A 40 -0.03 -4.49 10.45
C HIS A 40 -0.40 -4.38 8.96
N MET A 41 0.58 -4.40 8.05
CA MET A 41 0.39 -4.35 6.60
C MET A 41 -0.61 -3.30 6.09
N HIS A 42 -0.65 -2.13 6.72
CA HIS A 42 -1.44 -1.00 6.25
C HIS A 42 -0.56 0.16 5.78
N VAL A 43 -1.06 0.90 4.81
CA VAL A 43 -0.49 2.16 4.32
C VAL A 43 -1.18 3.30 5.03
N THR A 44 -0.42 4.33 5.39
CA THR A 44 -0.95 5.55 5.97
C THR A 44 -0.56 6.75 5.14
N GLY A 45 -1.52 7.65 4.93
CA GLY A 45 -1.29 8.97 4.31
C GLY A 45 -1.74 10.06 5.27
N VAL A 46 -0.99 11.14 5.37
CA VAL A 46 -1.36 12.30 6.21
C VAL A 46 -1.50 13.52 5.31
N LEU A 47 -2.65 14.15 5.37
CA LEU A 47 -3.05 15.32 4.59
C LEU A 47 -3.27 16.46 5.56
N VAL A 48 -2.56 17.56 5.41
CA VAL A 48 -2.79 18.80 6.19
C VAL A 48 -3.67 19.72 5.37
N LEU A 49 -4.75 20.21 5.95
CA LEU A 49 -5.83 20.91 5.27
C LEU A 49 -6.07 22.29 5.91
N ASP A 50 -6.27 23.27 5.05
CA ASP A 50 -6.67 24.63 5.44
C ASP A 50 -8.20 24.75 5.37
N PRO A 51 -8.90 24.89 6.51
CA PRO A 51 -10.34 25.00 6.56
C PRO A 51 -10.89 26.36 6.11
N SER A 52 -10.04 27.36 5.91
CA SER A 52 -10.48 28.73 5.55
C SER A 52 -11.20 28.79 4.21
N THR A 53 -10.95 27.81 3.34
CA THR A 53 -11.57 27.70 2.01
C THR A 53 -12.92 26.96 2.02
N VAL A 54 -13.34 26.42 3.16
CA VAL A 54 -14.58 25.63 3.26
C VAL A 54 -15.81 26.53 3.22
N PRO A 55 -16.71 26.36 2.24
CA PRO A 55 -17.94 27.15 2.17
C PRO A 55 -18.82 26.95 3.40
N GLY A 56 -19.17 28.06 4.05
CA GLY A 56 -19.96 28.02 5.30
C GLY A 56 -19.24 27.40 6.50
N GLY A 57 -17.91 27.35 6.46
CA GLY A 57 -17.06 26.86 7.55
C GLY A 57 -16.94 25.34 7.64
N TYR A 58 -15.84 24.89 8.22
CA TYR A 58 -15.56 23.49 8.48
C TYR A 58 -16.41 22.94 9.63
N SER A 59 -16.88 21.71 9.50
CA SER A 59 -17.30 20.86 10.62
C SER A 59 -16.96 19.39 10.33
N PHE A 60 -16.76 18.62 11.38
CA PHE A 60 -16.51 17.17 11.26
C PHE A 60 -17.66 16.43 10.56
N ASP A 61 -18.91 16.82 10.83
CA ASP A 61 -20.08 16.18 10.21
C ASP A 61 -20.16 16.46 8.70
N LYS A 62 -19.85 17.68 8.25
CA LYS A 62 -19.71 17.99 6.81
C LYS A 62 -18.64 17.15 6.15
N PHE A 63 -17.49 16.97 6.81
CA PHE A 63 -16.41 16.12 6.32
C PHE A 63 -16.87 14.67 6.18
N ARG A 64 -17.51 14.11 7.21
CA ARG A 64 -18.01 12.73 7.21
C ARG A 64 -19.07 12.50 6.12
N THR A 65 -19.99 13.43 5.94
CA THR A 65 -20.98 13.41 4.86
C THR A 65 -20.29 13.44 3.50
N HIS A 66 -19.31 14.31 3.30
CA HIS A 66 -18.55 14.40 2.05
C HIS A 66 -17.89 13.07 1.67
N VAL A 67 -17.29 12.36 2.64
CA VAL A 67 -16.71 11.03 2.42
C VAL A 67 -17.81 10.03 2.07
N MET A 68 -18.90 9.98 2.82
CA MET A 68 -20.00 9.05 2.61
C MET A 68 -20.62 9.19 1.21
N ASP A 69 -20.84 10.42 0.75
CA ASP A 69 -21.43 10.72 -0.56
C ASP A 69 -20.57 10.24 -1.73
N ARG A 70 -19.26 10.06 -1.50
CA ARG A 70 -18.28 9.66 -2.52
C ARG A 70 -17.85 8.20 -2.45
N LEU A 71 -18.25 7.45 -1.43
CA LEU A 71 -17.86 6.04 -1.26
C LEU A 71 -18.31 5.14 -2.42
N HIS A 72 -19.38 5.50 -3.13
CA HIS A 72 -19.82 4.76 -4.32
C HIS A 72 -18.76 4.73 -5.43
N ARG A 73 -17.80 5.67 -5.42
CA ARG A 73 -16.67 5.73 -6.35
C ARG A 73 -15.50 4.84 -5.94
N ILE A 74 -15.55 4.28 -4.71
CA ILE A 74 -14.50 3.45 -4.13
C ILE A 74 -15.15 2.17 -3.57
N PRO A 75 -15.60 1.24 -4.43
CA PRO A 75 -16.38 0.08 -4.00
C PRO A 75 -15.71 -0.75 -2.92
N VAL A 76 -14.38 -0.92 -2.97
CA VAL A 76 -13.60 -1.69 -1.99
C VAL A 76 -13.74 -1.13 -0.56
N PHE A 77 -14.07 0.16 -0.39
CA PHE A 77 -14.29 0.77 0.93
C PHE A 77 -15.63 0.39 1.57
N ARG A 78 -16.48 -0.32 0.85
CA ARG A 78 -17.75 -0.88 1.36
C ARG A 78 -17.71 -2.41 1.44
N LYS A 79 -16.63 -3.04 0.97
CA LYS A 79 -16.46 -4.48 0.97
C LYS A 79 -15.59 -4.92 2.16
N ARG A 80 -15.94 -6.06 2.73
CA ARG A 80 -15.14 -6.76 3.73
C ARG A 80 -14.63 -8.09 3.18
N LEU A 81 -13.60 -8.63 3.80
CA LEU A 81 -13.05 -9.92 3.42
C LEU A 81 -13.74 -11.06 4.18
N LEU A 82 -14.27 -12.01 3.44
CA LEU A 82 -14.78 -13.26 3.97
C LEU A 82 -13.73 -14.36 3.78
N LYS A 83 -13.32 -14.99 4.89
CA LYS A 83 -12.33 -16.06 4.85
C LYS A 83 -12.90 -17.31 4.17
N SER A 84 -12.11 -17.94 3.30
CA SER A 84 -12.46 -19.25 2.75
C SER A 84 -12.56 -20.28 3.88
N PRO A 85 -13.59 -21.15 3.89
CA PRO A 85 -13.71 -22.23 4.85
C PRO A 85 -12.45 -23.11 4.86
N LEU A 86 -12.03 -23.55 6.05
CA LEU A 86 -10.82 -24.36 6.27
C LEU A 86 -9.51 -23.72 5.75
N GLY A 87 -9.53 -22.49 5.26
CA GLY A 87 -8.35 -21.83 4.69
C GLY A 87 -7.82 -22.50 3.42
N ILE A 88 -8.71 -23.19 2.68
CA ILE A 88 -8.35 -23.93 1.46
C ILE A 88 -7.94 -22.96 0.35
N ASP A 89 -8.54 -21.76 0.30
CA ASP A 89 -8.31 -20.80 -0.76
C ASP A 89 -8.21 -19.36 -0.21
N HIS A 90 -7.92 -18.39 -1.10
CA HIS A 90 -7.86 -16.98 -0.76
C HIS A 90 -9.24 -16.45 -0.33
N PRO A 91 -9.28 -15.42 0.54
CA PRO A 91 -10.51 -14.74 0.91
C PRO A 91 -11.23 -14.14 -0.30
N VAL A 92 -12.52 -13.88 -0.15
CA VAL A 92 -13.34 -13.20 -1.15
C VAL A 92 -13.84 -11.87 -0.61
N TRP A 93 -13.95 -10.88 -1.49
CA TRP A 93 -14.58 -9.61 -1.19
C TRP A 93 -16.10 -9.78 -1.24
N VAL A 94 -16.75 -9.32 -0.19
CA VAL A 94 -18.22 -9.25 -0.11
C VAL A 94 -18.63 -7.87 0.37
N ASP A 95 -19.77 -7.39 -0.09
CA ASP A 95 -20.34 -6.16 0.44
C ASP A 95 -20.60 -6.31 1.94
N ASP A 96 -20.26 -5.27 2.72
CA ASP A 96 -20.53 -5.28 4.16
C ASP A 96 -21.98 -4.81 4.41
N PRO A 97 -22.91 -5.69 4.82
CA PRO A 97 -24.29 -5.32 5.07
C PRO A 97 -24.45 -4.40 6.29
N ASP A 98 -23.49 -4.46 7.20
CA ASP A 98 -23.46 -3.69 8.45
C ASP A 98 -22.53 -2.46 8.36
N PHE A 99 -22.26 -1.98 7.13
CA PHE A 99 -21.38 -0.84 6.93
C PHE A 99 -21.87 0.40 7.67
N ASP A 100 -21.02 0.92 8.54
CA ASP A 100 -21.27 2.13 9.32
C ASP A 100 -20.10 3.10 9.20
N ILE A 101 -20.32 4.23 8.53
CA ILE A 101 -19.30 5.27 8.30
C ILE A 101 -18.68 5.81 9.60
N ILE A 102 -19.42 5.80 10.71
CA ILE A 102 -18.95 6.29 12.01
C ILE A 102 -17.76 5.46 12.53
N ARG A 103 -17.71 4.20 12.13
CA ARG A 103 -16.63 3.29 12.51
C ARG A 103 -15.36 3.50 11.69
N HIS A 104 -15.48 4.14 10.54
CA HIS A 104 -14.39 4.39 9.59
C HIS A 104 -13.89 5.82 9.62
N VAL A 105 -14.78 6.80 9.76
CA VAL A 105 -14.40 8.22 9.85
C VAL A 105 -14.46 8.67 11.30
N ARG A 106 -13.29 8.87 11.89
CA ARG A 106 -13.09 9.18 13.32
C ARG A 106 -12.44 10.54 13.48
N ARG A 107 -12.54 11.11 14.67
CA ARG A 107 -11.83 12.36 15.00
C ARG A 107 -11.03 12.22 16.29
N VAL A 108 -9.97 13.00 16.38
CA VAL A 108 -9.11 13.13 17.55
C VAL A 108 -8.56 14.55 17.64
N ALA A 109 -8.36 15.06 18.83
CA ALA A 109 -7.70 16.35 19.04
C ALA A 109 -6.18 16.18 19.08
N CYS A 110 -5.46 17.07 18.41
CA CYS A 110 -4.03 17.20 18.53
C CYS A 110 -3.71 17.97 19.82
N PRO A 111 -2.78 17.52 20.70
CA PRO A 111 -2.35 18.30 21.83
C PRO A 111 -1.72 19.63 21.40
N ALA A 112 -1.88 20.67 22.23
CA ALA A 112 -1.17 21.93 22.02
C ALA A 112 0.36 21.71 22.08
N PRO A 113 1.14 22.40 21.24
CA PRO A 113 0.76 23.48 20.31
C PRO A 113 0.22 23.00 18.96
N GLY A 114 0.10 21.69 18.69
CA GLY A 114 -0.43 21.16 17.43
C GLY A 114 0.56 21.21 16.28
N GLY A 115 1.86 21.22 16.57
CA GLY A 115 2.93 21.25 15.60
C GLY A 115 3.23 19.86 14.99
N ARG A 116 4.31 19.82 14.20
CA ARG A 116 4.72 18.58 13.51
C ARG A 116 5.04 17.43 14.46
N LYS A 117 5.55 17.72 15.65
CA LYS A 117 5.87 16.72 16.68
C LYS A 117 4.61 16.05 17.22
N GLU A 118 3.65 16.85 17.68
CA GLU A 118 2.39 16.36 18.24
C GLU A 118 1.57 15.60 17.20
N LEU A 119 1.54 16.11 15.95
CA LEU A 119 0.94 15.41 14.82
C LEU A 119 1.63 14.06 14.59
N GLY A 120 2.96 14.00 14.61
CA GLY A 120 3.73 12.77 14.45
C GLY A 120 3.42 11.74 15.53
N GLU A 121 3.31 12.16 16.79
CA GLU A 121 2.97 11.30 17.92
C GLU A 121 1.57 10.69 17.78
N ILE A 122 0.57 11.48 17.33
CA ILE A 122 -0.78 10.97 17.06
C ILE A 122 -0.78 10.00 15.89
N CYS A 123 -0.13 10.37 14.79
CA CYS A 123 -0.04 9.49 13.62
C CYS A 123 0.65 8.17 13.98
N GLY A 124 1.74 8.21 14.75
CA GLY A 124 2.41 7.02 15.24
C GLY A 124 1.49 6.13 16.09
N ARG A 125 0.68 6.72 16.96
CA ARG A 125 -0.30 6.01 17.79
C ARG A 125 -1.38 5.32 16.95
N ILE A 126 -1.96 6.04 15.97
CA ILE A 126 -2.97 5.49 15.06
C ILE A 126 -2.36 4.36 14.20
N ALA A 127 -1.15 4.55 13.68
CA ALA A 127 -0.44 3.54 12.89
C ALA A 127 -0.02 2.31 13.71
N SER A 128 0.09 2.42 15.03
CA SER A 128 0.42 1.31 15.92
C SER A 128 -0.75 0.36 16.20
N THR A 129 -1.95 0.71 15.78
CA THR A 129 -3.16 -0.10 15.97
C THR A 129 -3.52 -0.81 14.67
N PRO A 130 -3.75 -2.13 14.66
CA PRO A 130 -4.19 -2.84 13.45
C PRO A 130 -5.59 -2.39 13.02
N LEU A 131 -5.95 -2.65 11.76
CA LEU A 131 -7.31 -2.51 11.26
C LEU A 131 -8.18 -3.69 11.73
N ASP A 132 -9.47 -3.43 11.97
CA ASP A 132 -10.45 -4.47 12.27
C ASP A 132 -10.79 -5.26 11.00
N ARG A 133 -10.37 -6.52 10.94
CA ARG A 133 -10.55 -7.39 9.76
C ARG A 133 -11.99 -7.92 9.59
N SER A 134 -12.88 -7.64 10.53
CA SER A 134 -14.30 -7.97 10.41
C SER A 134 -15.10 -6.96 9.57
N ARG A 135 -14.44 -5.87 9.13
CA ARG A 135 -15.02 -4.72 8.44
C ARG A 135 -14.21 -4.36 7.20
N PRO A 136 -14.69 -3.41 6.37
CA PRO A 136 -13.87 -2.80 5.32
C PRO A 136 -12.53 -2.30 5.86
N LEU A 137 -11.45 -2.61 5.15
CA LEU A 137 -10.09 -2.52 5.65
C LEU A 137 -9.50 -1.09 5.52
N TRP A 138 -10.19 -0.10 6.07
CA TRP A 138 -9.74 1.29 6.06
C TRP A 138 -10.28 2.09 7.24
N GLU A 139 -9.58 3.16 7.59
CA GLU A 139 -9.99 4.19 8.54
C GLU A 139 -9.49 5.57 8.05
N ALA A 140 -10.24 6.62 8.32
CA ALA A 140 -9.84 8.01 8.15
C ALA A 140 -9.98 8.72 9.50
N TRP A 141 -8.89 9.31 9.98
CA TRP A 141 -8.83 10.02 11.24
C TRP A 141 -8.67 11.50 10.99
N VAL A 142 -9.66 12.29 11.36
CA VAL A 142 -9.60 13.74 11.35
C VAL A 142 -8.93 14.20 12.65
N ILE A 143 -7.80 14.86 12.50
CA ILE A 143 -6.95 15.35 13.60
C ILE A 143 -7.12 16.87 13.67
N GLU A 144 -7.87 17.34 14.65
CA GLU A 144 -8.18 18.75 14.85
C GLU A 144 -7.16 19.41 15.80
N GLY A 145 -7.02 20.73 15.72
CA GLY A 145 -6.11 21.48 16.58
C GLY A 145 -4.66 21.55 16.07
N ILE A 146 -4.47 21.46 14.77
CA ILE A 146 -3.16 21.67 14.14
C ILE A 146 -2.82 23.16 14.11
N GLU A 147 -1.55 23.46 14.31
CA GLU A 147 -1.00 24.82 14.28
C GLU A 147 -1.45 25.61 13.05
N GLY A 148 -1.76 26.91 13.24
CA GLY A 148 -2.28 27.79 12.18
C GLY A 148 -3.76 27.58 11.86
N GLY A 149 -4.55 27.02 12.79
CA GLY A 149 -5.99 26.81 12.60
C GLY A 149 -6.33 25.69 11.60
N ARG A 150 -5.38 24.84 11.28
CA ARG A 150 -5.50 23.73 10.33
C ARG A 150 -6.04 22.49 11.00
N PHE A 151 -6.40 21.52 10.18
CA PHE A 151 -6.63 20.13 10.63
C PHE A 151 -5.89 19.16 9.71
N ALA A 152 -5.67 17.95 10.17
CA ALA A 152 -5.10 16.91 9.33
C ALA A 152 -6.08 15.75 9.16
N VAL A 153 -5.95 15.02 8.06
CA VAL A 153 -6.64 13.76 7.85
C VAL A 153 -5.59 12.68 7.65
N MET A 154 -5.56 11.73 8.56
CA MET A 154 -4.74 10.53 8.41
C MET A 154 -5.61 9.41 7.88
N THR A 155 -5.30 8.93 6.68
CA THR A 155 -5.92 7.74 6.11
C THR A 155 -5.08 6.52 6.45
N LYS A 156 -5.72 5.43 6.77
CA LYS A 156 -5.11 4.13 7.03
C LYS A 156 -5.88 3.08 6.25
N VAL A 157 -5.21 2.42 5.30
CA VAL A 157 -5.81 1.43 4.41
C VAL A 157 -4.91 0.20 4.36
N HIS A 158 -5.49 -0.98 4.47
CA HIS A 158 -4.70 -2.22 4.35
C HIS A 158 -4.15 -2.39 2.94
N HIS A 159 -2.92 -2.86 2.81
CA HIS A 159 -2.30 -3.11 1.49
C HIS A 159 -3.14 -4.01 0.58
N ALA A 160 -3.87 -4.95 1.15
CA ALA A 160 -4.78 -5.82 0.41
C ALA A 160 -6.01 -5.10 -0.22
N ALA A 161 -6.34 -3.89 0.25
CA ALA A 161 -7.43 -3.07 -0.28
C ALA A 161 -6.93 -1.91 -1.17
N VAL A 162 -5.60 -1.83 -1.38
CA VAL A 162 -4.97 -0.78 -2.18
C VAL A 162 -4.14 -1.47 -3.24
N ASP A 163 -4.55 -1.45 -4.49
CA ASP A 163 -3.65 -1.86 -5.54
C ASP A 163 -2.54 -0.79 -5.73
N GLY A 164 -1.30 -1.23 -5.96
CA GLY A 164 -0.10 -0.44 -5.74
C GLY A 164 0.02 0.86 -6.55
N ALA A 165 -0.67 0.99 -7.68
CA ALA A 165 -0.75 2.24 -8.44
C ALA A 165 -1.93 3.11 -7.98
N SER A 166 -2.91 2.53 -7.30
CA SER A 166 -4.21 3.11 -7.00
C SER A 166 -4.34 3.64 -5.57
N GLY A 167 -3.35 3.43 -4.69
CA GLY A 167 -3.44 3.97 -3.33
C GLY A 167 -3.62 5.48 -3.28
N ALA A 168 -2.84 6.21 -4.07
CA ALA A 168 -3.07 7.62 -4.31
C ALA A 168 -4.31 7.86 -5.20
N GLY A 169 -4.60 6.95 -6.15
CA GLY A 169 -5.75 7.00 -7.04
C GLY A 169 -7.10 6.83 -6.34
N LEU A 170 -7.19 5.97 -5.33
CA LEU A 170 -8.41 5.80 -4.54
C LEU A 170 -8.81 7.09 -3.82
N LEU A 171 -7.83 7.77 -3.24
CA LEU A 171 -8.08 9.02 -2.53
C LEU A 171 -8.44 10.18 -3.48
N VAL A 172 -8.01 10.14 -4.74
CA VAL A 172 -8.38 11.16 -5.75
C VAL A 172 -9.90 11.29 -5.90
N HIS A 173 -10.65 10.20 -5.73
CA HIS A 173 -12.12 10.22 -5.79
C HIS A 173 -12.78 11.03 -4.65
N LEU A 174 -12.06 11.29 -3.58
CA LEU A 174 -12.52 12.11 -2.46
C LEU A 174 -12.19 13.60 -2.64
N PHE A 175 -11.24 13.92 -3.53
CA PHE A 175 -10.81 15.30 -3.78
C PHE A 175 -11.62 15.97 -4.88
N SER A 176 -11.60 17.30 -4.86
CA SER A 176 -12.13 18.18 -5.90
C SER A 176 -11.09 19.20 -6.32
N LEU A 177 -11.26 19.78 -7.50
CA LEU A 177 -10.44 20.90 -8.01
C LEU A 177 -11.00 22.26 -7.60
N ASN A 178 -12.22 22.28 -7.05
CA ASN A 178 -12.91 23.49 -6.63
C ASN A 178 -13.46 23.30 -5.20
N PRO A 179 -13.24 24.26 -4.27
CA PRO A 179 -13.76 24.17 -2.91
C PRO A 179 -15.30 24.11 -2.83
N ASN A 180 -15.99 24.65 -3.84
CA ASN A 180 -17.46 24.68 -3.93
C ASN A 180 -18.06 23.46 -4.65
N GLU A 181 -17.25 22.47 -5.03
CA GLU A 181 -17.76 21.30 -5.74
C GLU A 181 -18.64 20.45 -4.81
N THR A 182 -19.92 20.48 -5.09
CA THR A 182 -20.90 19.57 -4.45
C THR A 182 -20.69 18.16 -4.99
N ALA A 183 -20.94 17.15 -4.15
CA ALA A 183 -20.98 15.78 -4.64
C ALA A 183 -22.00 15.70 -5.79
N PRO A 184 -21.67 15.00 -6.90
CA PRO A 184 -22.71 14.67 -7.86
C PRO A 184 -23.81 13.91 -7.11
N PRO A 185 -25.08 14.12 -7.48
CA PRO A 185 -26.18 13.48 -6.78
C PRO A 185 -25.93 11.99 -6.67
N ALA A 186 -26.13 11.43 -5.49
CA ALA A 186 -26.02 10.00 -5.19
C ALA A 186 -27.13 9.23 -5.92
N GLY A 187 -27.12 9.22 -7.25
CA GLY A 187 -28.20 8.70 -8.06
C GLY A 187 -27.80 7.88 -9.26
N VAL A 188 -26.51 7.72 -9.54
CA VAL A 188 -26.05 7.05 -10.78
C VAL A 188 -25.15 5.82 -10.52
N GLY A 189 -24.92 5.47 -9.27
CA GLY A 189 -24.34 4.17 -8.93
C GLY A 189 -25.44 3.14 -8.70
N PRO A 190 -25.21 1.85 -8.98
CA PRO A 190 -26.15 0.82 -8.58
C PRO A 190 -26.46 1.00 -7.09
N ALA A 191 -27.76 1.09 -6.76
CA ALA A 191 -28.18 1.10 -5.36
C ALA A 191 -27.43 -0.06 -4.67
N PHE A 192 -26.77 0.23 -3.54
CA PHE A 192 -26.13 -0.81 -2.74
C PHE A 192 -27.20 -1.87 -2.42
N ARG A 193 -27.26 -2.89 -3.22
CA ARG A 193 -27.93 -4.13 -2.91
C ARG A 193 -26.87 -4.97 -2.27
N GLY A 194 -26.92 -5.09 -0.94
CA GLY A 194 -26.08 -6.06 -0.25
C GLY A 194 -26.30 -7.41 -0.91
N GLU A 195 -25.45 -7.77 -1.86
CA GLU A 195 -25.47 -9.10 -2.45
C GLU A 195 -25.28 -10.08 -1.30
N GLY A 196 -26.15 -11.09 -1.23
CA GLY A 196 -26.16 -12.02 -0.12
C GLY A 196 -24.77 -12.61 0.12
N VAL A 197 -24.36 -12.70 1.37
CA VAL A 197 -23.10 -13.34 1.74
C VAL A 197 -23.10 -14.76 1.18
N PRO A 198 -22.11 -15.17 0.37
CA PRO A 198 -22.06 -16.50 -0.24
C PRO A 198 -22.11 -17.59 0.84
N SER A 199 -22.82 -18.69 0.57
CA SER A 199 -22.89 -19.79 1.52
C SER A 199 -21.51 -20.48 1.67
N GLN A 200 -21.25 -21.08 2.82
CA GLN A 200 -20.01 -21.82 3.05
C GLN A 200 -19.83 -22.96 2.03
N LEU A 201 -20.92 -23.58 1.57
CA LEU A 201 -20.89 -24.64 0.57
C LEU A 201 -20.46 -24.11 -0.80
N ASP A 202 -20.95 -22.95 -1.21
CA ASP A 202 -20.56 -22.34 -2.48
C ASP A 202 -19.09 -21.93 -2.47
N MET A 203 -18.62 -21.40 -1.35
CA MET A 203 -17.21 -21.08 -1.16
C MET A 203 -16.30 -22.31 -1.22
N VAL A 204 -16.71 -23.44 -0.65
CA VAL A 204 -15.94 -24.70 -0.71
C VAL A 204 -15.91 -25.25 -2.13
N LYS A 205 -17.06 -25.27 -2.83
CA LYS A 205 -17.11 -25.74 -4.24
C LYS A 205 -16.19 -24.91 -5.12
N ASP A 206 -16.25 -23.58 -5.01
CA ASP A 206 -15.43 -22.68 -5.78
C ASP A 206 -13.93 -22.85 -5.45
N ALA A 207 -13.58 -23.01 -4.18
CA ALA A 207 -12.22 -23.29 -3.73
C ALA A 207 -11.65 -24.61 -4.30
N VAL A 208 -12.44 -25.67 -4.33
CA VAL A 208 -12.03 -26.96 -4.90
C VAL A 208 -11.80 -26.83 -6.40
N VAL A 209 -12.70 -26.20 -7.14
CA VAL A 209 -12.56 -25.97 -8.59
C VAL A 209 -11.30 -25.15 -8.90
N SER A 210 -11.02 -24.13 -8.12
CA SER A 210 -9.82 -23.30 -8.24
C SER A 210 -8.55 -24.13 -8.05
N ARG A 211 -8.49 -25.00 -7.04
CA ARG A 211 -7.30 -25.79 -6.70
C ARG A 211 -7.01 -26.92 -7.69
N VAL A 212 -8.02 -27.53 -8.29
CA VAL A 212 -7.83 -28.58 -9.30
C VAL A 212 -7.09 -28.09 -10.54
N LYS A 213 -7.19 -26.81 -10.87
CA LYS A 213 -6.51 -26.19 -12.04
C LYS A 213 -5.06 -25.76 -11.78
N GLN A 214 -4.60 -25.72 -10.53
CA GLN A 214 -3.30 -25.16 -10.15
C GLN A 214 -2.04 -25.99 -10.50
N PRO A 215 -2.01 -27.33 -10.48
CA PRO A 215 -0.76 -28.09 -10.62
C PRO A 215 0.03 -27.81 -11.89
N VAL A 216 -0.65 -27.65 -13.02
CA VAL A 216 -0.01 -27.37 -14.33
C VAL A 216 0.67 -26.01 -14.35
N GLY A 217 0.01 -25.00 -13.78
CA GLY A 217 0.57 -23.66 -13.66
C GLY A 217 1.81 -23.62 -12.76
N PHE A 218 1.83 -24.38 -11.67
CA PHE A 218 2.96 -24.46 -10.76
C PHE A 218 4.22 -25.03 -11.44
N ILE A 219 4.10 -26.10 -12.21
CA ILE A 219 5.23 -26.68 -12.95
C ILE A 219 5.81 -25.65 -13.93
N LYS A 220 4.94 -24.96 -14.67
CA LYS A 220 5.35 -23.91 -15.59
C LYS A 220 6.09 -22.76 -14.88
N LEU A 221 5.62 -22.35 -13.70
CA LEU A 221 6.23 -21.30 -12.90
C LEU A 221 7.64 -21.71 -12.41
N VAL A 222 7.82 -22.94 -11.93
CA VAL A 222 9.12 -23.46 -11.49
C VAL A 222 10.10 -23.43 -12.66
N ALA A 223 9.70 -23.88 -13.85
CA ALA A 223 10.55 -23.85 -15.04
C ALA A 223 10.92 -22.42 -15.47
N GLN A 224 9.98 -21.49 -15.46
CA GLN A 224 10.22 -20.08 -15.77
C GLN A 224 11.18 -19.43 -14.75
N THR A 225 11.01 -19.73 -13.47
CA THR A 225 11.88 -19.21 -12.40
C THR A 225 13.31 -19.76 -12.56
N ALA A 226 13.48 -21.04 -12.83
CA ALA A 226 14.80 -21.64 -13.06
C ALA A 226 15.52 -20.98 -14.25
N SER A 227 14.81 -20.72 -15.36
CA SER A 227 15.39 -20.06 -16.52
C SER A 227 15.75 -18.59 -16.26
N ALA A 228 14.92 -17.85 -15.50
CA ALA A 228 15.20 -16.46 -15.12
C ALA A 228 16.42 -16.36 -14.20
N VAL A 229 16.52 -17.24 -13.19
CA VAL A 229 17.68 -17.28 -12.27
C VAL A 229 18.97 -17.62 -13.03
N ALA A 230 18.93 -18.58 -13.95
CA ALA A 230 20.07 -18.93 -14.79
C ALA A 230 20.50 -17.77 -15.69
N GLY A 231 19.54 -17.04 -16.28
CA GLY A 231 19.82 -15.85 -17.08
C GLY A 231 20.48 -14.71 -16.30
N VAL A 232 20.04 -14.48 -15.05
CA VAL A 232 20.67 -13.48 -14.16
C VAL A 232 22.08 -13.92 -13.74
N ALA A 233 22.27 -15.18 -13.39
CA ALA A 233 23.57 -15.70 -13.02
C ALA A 233 24.59 -15.56 -14.17
N LYS A 234 24.17 -15.85 -15.41
CA LYS A 234 25.00 -15.68 -16.61
C LYS A 234 25.38 -14.21 -16.83
N LYS A 235 24.40 -13.27 -16.76
CA LYS A 235 24.68 -11.84 -16.89
C LYS A 235 25.59 -11.29 -15.81
N ARG A 236 25.52 -11.81 -14.57
CA ARG A 236 26.42 -11.42 -13.47
C ARG A 236 27.85 -11.90 -13.68
N GLN A 237 28.04 -13.02 -14.37
CA GLN A 237 29.40 -13.50 -14.74
C GLN A 237 30.00 -12.66 -15.88
N GLU A 238 29.15 -12.09 -16.76
CA GLU A 238 29.60 -11.27 -17.88
C GLU A 238 29.83 -9.79 -17.51
N ALA A 239 29.26 -9.32 -16.38
CA ALA A 239 29.41 -7.94 -15.92
C ALA A 239 30.40 -7.85 -14.74
N ASP A 240 31.59 -7.40 -15.02
CA ASP A 240 32.66 -7.13 -14.04
C ASP A 240 32.36 -5.97 -13.06
N ALA A 241 31.17 -5.39 -13.09
CA ALA A 241 30.81 -4.22 -12.31
C ALA A 241 29.53 -4.45 -11.48
N LEU A 242 29.68 -4.83 -10.24
CA LEU A 242 28.65 -4.83 -9.20
C LEU A 242 28.34 -3.39 -8.75
N VAL A 243 27.58 -2.64 -9.53
CA VAL A 243 27.18 -1.25 -9.20
C VAL A 243 25.80 -1.19 -8.52
N GLY A 244 25.06 -2.28 -8.47
CA GLY A 244 23.73 -2.36 -7.83
C GLY A 244 23.79 -2.85 -6.38
N GLY A 245 22.82 -2.43 -5.55
CA GLY A 245 22.63 -2.98 -4.21
C GLY A 245 22.24 -4.46 -4.30
N THR A 246 23.09 -5.35 -3.79
CA THR A 246 22.79 -6.79 -3.81
C THR A 246 21.86 -7.14 -2.67
N PRO A 247 20.73 -7.84 -2.93
CA PRO A 247 19.89 -8.37 -1.85
C PRO A 247 20.69 -9.22 -0.87
N LEU A 248 20.36 -9.20 0.42
CA LEU A 248 21.03 -9.94 1.50
C LEU A 248 22.46 -9.46 1.84
N ARG A 249 22.91 -8.33 1.30
CA ARG A 249 24.20 -7.70 1.67
C ARG A 249 24.06 -6.44 2.49
N ALA A 250 22.83 -6.04 2.84
CA ALA A 250 22.60 -4.87 3.68
C ALA A 250 23.31 -5.03 5.03
N PRO A 251 24.07 -4.03 5.50
CA PRO A 251 24.70 -4.08 6.80
C PRO A 251 23.65 -4.03 7.92
N ARG A 252 23.99 -4.55 9.09
CA ARG A 252 23.12 -4.43 10.27
C ARG A 252 23.20 -3.03 10.84
N THR A 253 22.04 -2.51 11.22
CA THR A 253 21.89 -1.25 11.95
C THR A 253 20.93 -1.45 13.12
N SER A 254 20.89 -0.50 14.06
CA SER A 254 19.96 -0.54 15.21
C SER A 254 18.50 -0.58 14.82
N PHE A 255 18.11 -0.07 13.66
CA PHE A 255 16.73 -0.09 13.16
C PHE A 255 16.37 -1.33 12.31
N ASN A 256 17.28 -2.27 12.12
CA ASN A 256 17.03 -3.54 11.42
C ASN A 256 16.82 -4.72 12.38
N GLY A 257 16.46 -4.47 13.61
CA GLY A 257 16.12 -5.49 14.62
C GLY A 257 14.68 -5.97 14.51
N VAL A 258 14.28 -6.81 15.47
CA VAL A 258 12.89 -7.25 15.60
C VAL A 258 12.00 -6.05 15.90
N LEU A 259 10.93 -5.94 15.13
CA LEU A 259 9.95 -4.86 15.24
C LEU A 259 9.05 -5.07 16.49
N THR A 260 8.48 -3.98 16.96
CA THR A 260 7.35 -3.96 17.88
C THR A 260 6.09 -3.50 17.14
N ALA A 261 4.93 -3.54 17.78
CA ALA A 261 3.71 -2.96 17.21
C ALA A 261 3.75 -1.42 17.16
N ARG A 262 4.61 -0.79 17.96
CA ARG A 262 4.74 0.67 18.01
C ARG A 262 5.26 1.22 16.69
N ARG A 263 4.66 2.32 16.24
CA ARG A 263 5.09 3.14 15.11
C ARG A 263 5.29 4.57 15.58
N ASP A 264 6.29 5.23 15.02
CA ASP A 264 6.54 6.65 15.21
C ASP A 264 6.54 7.31 13.82
N ALA A 265 6.11 8.55 13.73
CA ALA A 265 6.09 9.33 12.51
C ALA A 265 6.74 10.68 12.73
N ALA A 266 7.45 11.16 11.71
CA ALA A 266 8.04 12.49 11.67
C ALA A 266 7.85 13.10 10.29
N PHE A 267 7.70 14.42 10.25
CA PHE A 267 7.43 15.17 9.04
C PHE A 267 8.50 16.23 8.80
N ALA A 268 9.01 16.26 7.57
CA ALA A 268 9.90 17.31 7.09
C ALA A 268 9.40 17.83 5.75
N GLN A 269 9.69 19.09 5.47
CA GLN A 269 9.33 19.74 4.21
C GLN A 269 10.56 20.41 3.62
N LEU A 270 10.80 20.18 2.34
CA LEU A 270 11.91 20.76 1.60
C LEU A 270 11.36 21.51 0.38
N PRO A 271 11.94 22.68 0.02
CA PRO A 271 11.54 23.41 -1.18
C PRO A 271 11.83 22.59 -2.44
N LEU A 272 10.78 22.26 -3.21
CA LEU A 272 10.89 21.47 -4.43
C LEU A 272 11.81 22.11 -5.48
N GLU A 273 11.78 23.44 -5.59
CA GLU A 273 12.65 24.19 -6.51
C GLU A 273 14.14 24.03 -6.18
N GLY A 274 14.48 23.90 -4.88
CA GLY A 274 15.85 23.57 -4.45
C GLY A 274 16.28 22.20 -4.94
N LEU A 275 15.41 21.19 -4.83
CA LEU A 275 15.68 19.83 -5.31
C LEU A 275 15.80 19.79 -6.84
N LYS A 276 14.96 20.53 -7.57
CA LYS A 276 15.03 20.65 -9.03
C LYS A 276 16.36 21.30 -9.47
N ARG A 277 16.80 22.38 -8.81
CA ARG A 277 18.10 23.01 -9.12
C ARG A 277 19.27 22.03 -8.95
N ILE A 278 19.26 21.21 -7.91
CA ILE A 278 20.28 20.15 -7.73
C ILE A 278 20.21 19.16 -8.88
N LYS A 279 18.99 18.67 -9.21
CA LYS A 279 18.75 17.76 -10.33
C LYS A 279 19.34 18.29 -11.64
N ASP A 280 19.05 19.55 -11.96
CA ASP A 280 19.49 20.17 -13.22
C ASP A 280 21.00 20.47 -13.21
N ARG A 281 21.57 20.88 -12.06
CA ARG A 281 23.00 21.18 -11.93
C ARG A 281 23.89 19.95 -12.15
N TYR A 282 23.44 18.77 -11.70
CA TYR A 282 24.24 17.54 -11.75
C TYR A 282 23.73 16.54 -12.80
N ASP A 283 22.77 16.94 -13.62
CA ASP A 283 22.16 16.09 -14.66
C ASP A 283 21.71 14.72 -14.11
N VAL A 284 20.99 14.73 -13.00
CA VAL A 284 20.45 13.54 -12.34
C VAL A 284 18.91 13.57 -12.36
N LYS A 285 18.26 12.49 -11.96
CA LYS A 285 16.80 12.45 -11.81
C LYS A 285 16.40 12.99 -10.44
N LEU A 286 15.18 13.56 -10.33
CA LEU A 286 14.65 14.01 -9.05
C LEU A 286 14.65 12.89 -8.00
N ASN A 287 14.39 11.66 -8.43
CA ASN A 287 14.44 10.50 -7.55
C ASN A 287 15.84 10.27 -6.95
N ASP A 288 16.90 10.49 -7.72
CA ASP A 288 18.28 10.33 -7.24
C ASP A 288 18.59 11.39 -6.16
N VAL A 289 18.08 12.62 -6.33
CA VAL A 289 18.18 13.69 -5.32
C VAL A 289 17.42 13.32 -4.04
N VAL A 290 16.21 12.78 -4.16
CA VAL A 290 15.42 12.32 -2.99
C VAL A 290 16.16 11.22 -2.25
N LEU A 291 16.71 10.23 -2.96
CA LEU A 291 17.52 9.16 -2.36
C LEU A 291 18.78 9.72 -1.66
N ALA A 292 19.47 10.69 -2.28
CA ALA A 292 20.64 11.32 -1.69
C ALA A 292 20.31 12.11 -0.40
N VAL A 293 19.18 12.80 -0.36
CA VAL A 293 18.68 13.47 0.85
C VAL A 293 18.39 12.46 1.96
N CYS A 294 17.69 11.37 1.65
CA CYS A 294 17.42 10.30 2.60
C CYS A 294 18.73 9.65 3.09
N ALA A 295 19.65 9.35 2.18
CA ALA A 295 20.95 8.80 2.50
C ALA A 295 21.75 9.69 3.45
N GLY A 296 21.76 11.01 3.18
CA GLY A 296 22.43 11.99 4.05
C GLY A 296 21.80 12.09 5.44
N ALA A 297 20.48 12.00 5.52
CA ALA A 297 19.75 12.03 6.79
C ALA A 297 20.06 10.79 7.64
N VAL A 298 19.98 9.59 7.04
CA VAL A 298 20.26 8.32 7.73
C VAL A 298 21.74 8.19 8.11
N ARG A 299 22.66 8.64 7.23
CA ARG A 299 24.09 8.70 7.55
C ARG A 299 24.34 9.54 8.80
N ARG A 300 23.82 10.78 8.87
CA ARG A 300 23.97 11.65 10.04
C ARG A 300 23.37 11.03 11.30
N TYR A 301 22.20 10.40 11.18
CA TYR A 301 21.57 9.71 12.29
C TYR A 301 22.46 8.61 12.87
N LEU A 302 23.04 7.76 12.01
CA LEU A 302 23.93 6.68 12.44
C LEU A 302 25.28 7.19 12.94
N GLN A 303 25.84 8.24 12.34
CA GLN A 303 27.06 8.89 12.84
C GLN A 303 26.87 9.47 14.26
N GLY A 304 25.75 10.16 14.51
CA GLY A 304 25.45 10.71 15.83
C GLY A 304 25.27 9.65 16.90
N ARG A 305 25.14 8.38 16.53
CA ARG A 305 25.03 7.21 17.42
C ARG A 305 26.28 6.34 17.44
N ASN A 306 27.29 6.68 16.67
CA ASN A 306 28.47 5.86 16.42
C ASN A 306 28.14 4.46 15.86
N GLU A 307 27.10 4.38 15.02
CA GLU A 307 26.57 3.14 14.45
C GLU A 307 26.69 3.10 12.90
N LEU A 308 27.39 4.04 12.27
CA LEU A 308 27.52 4.06 10.81
C LEU A 308 28.34 2.85 10.34
N PRO A 309 27.75 1.94 9.54
CA PRO A 309 28.47 0.80 9.01
C PRO A 309 29.53 1.21 7.98
N VAL A 310 30.55 0.36 7.81
CA VAL A 310 31.54 0.51 6.74
C VAL A 310 30.90 0.26 5.37
N ASP A 311 30.04 -0.78 5.27
CA ASP A 311 29.29 -1.07 4.05
C ASP A 311 28.14 -0.08 3.86
N PRO A 312 27.83 0.35 2.60
CA PRO A 312 26.72 1.25 2.35
C PRO A 312 25.36 0.61 2.66
N LEU A 313 24.40 1.42 3.12
CA LEU A 313 23.03 0.97 3.32
C LEU A 313 22.35 0.65 1.99
N VAL A 314 21.44 -0.32 2.02
CA VAL A 314 20.62 -0.74 0.88
C VAL A 314 19.18 -0.31 1.11
N ALA A 315 18.60 0.41 0.16
CA ALA A 315 17.19 0.76 0.13
C ALA A 315 16.42 -0.11 -0.87
N VAL A 316 15.13 -0.37 -0.55
CA VAL A 316 14.14 -0.83 -1.52
C VAL A 316 13.34 0.38 -1.97
N CYS A 317 13.29 0.58 -3.29
CA CYS A 317 12.48 1.61 -3.93
C CYS A 317 11.34 0.93 -4.69
N PRO A 318 10.09 1.10 -4.25
CA PRO A 318 8.94 0.60 -5.01
C PRO A 318 8.90 1.22 -6.41
N ILE A 319 8.69 0.37 -7.42
CA ILE A 319 8.50 0.79 -8.81
C ILE A 319 7.10 0.36 -9.24
N SER A 320 6.33 1.30 -9.76
CA SER A 320 5.07 0.99 -10.43
C SER A 320 5.35 0.36 -11.79
N VAL A 321 4.90 -0.86 -11.98
CA VAL A 321 4.95 -1.54 -13.28
C VAL A 321 3.59 -1.30 -13.95
N LYS A 322 3.59 -0.62 -15.12
CA LYS A 322 2.36 -0.45 -15.90
C LYS A 322 1.89 -1.81 -16.38
N SER A 323 0.69 -2.22 -15.97
CA SER A 323 0.03 -3.39 -16.57
C SER A 323 -0.23 -3.14 -18.04
N ALA A 324 0.10 -4.11 -18.88
CA ALA A 324 -0.21 -4.05 -20.33
C ALA A 324 -1.70 -4.28 -20.62
N VAL A 325 -2.50 -4.66 -19.62
CA VAL A 325 -3.93 -4.96 -19.78
C VAL A 325 -4.75 -3.93 -19.00
N PRO A 326 -5.55 -3.08 -19.69
CA PRO A 326 -6.48 -2.17 -19.03
C PRO A 326 -7.59 -2.96 -18.34
N GLY A 327 -7.84 -2.70 -17.06
CA GLY A 327 -9.02 -3.22 -16.34
C GLY A 327 -8.77 -4.35 -15.33
N LEU A 328 -7.59 -4.95 -15.28
CA LEU A 328 -7.23 -5.84 -14.17
C LEU A 328 -6.41 -5.04 -13.14
N GLY A 329 -7.08 -4.59 -12.08
CA GLY A 329 -6.45 -4.05 -10.89
C GLY A 329 -5.70 -5.15 -10.17
N SER A 330 -4.41 -5.31 -10.44
CA SER A 330 -3.52 -6.14 -9.62
C SER A 330 -2.35 -5.28 -9.16
N ASN A 331 -1.95 -5.47 -7.90
CA ASN A 331 -0.82 -4.81 -7.27
C ASN A 331 0.49 -5.17 -8.00
N HIS A 332 0.77 -4.51 -9.12
CA HIS A 332 2.04 -4.63 -9.84
C HIS A 332 3.10 -3.73 -9.19
N VAL A 333 3.36 -3.94 -7.91
CA VAL A 333 4.46 -3.29 -7.20
C VAL A 333 5.67 -4.20 -7.22
N SER A 334 6.70 -3.75 -7.88
CA SER A 334 8.00 -4.38 -7.82
C SER A 334 8.98 -3.50 -7.04
N GLY A 335 9.96 -4.10 -6.40
CA GLY A 335 10.96 -3.39 -5.61
C GLY A 335 12.34 -3.40 -6.29
N MET A 336 12.91 -2.23 -6.48
CA MET A 336 14.29 -2.08 -6.91
C MET A 336 15.20 -1.93 -5.69
N PHE A 337 16.23 -2.74 -5.59
CA PHE A 337 17.26 -2.61 -4.56
C PHE A 337 18.37 -1.66 -5.05
N THR A 338 18.70 -0.66 -4.24
CA THR A 338 19.76 0.30 -4.59
C THR A 338 20.65 0.61 -3.40
N SER A 339 21.94 0.82 -3.66
CA SER A 339 22.85 1.35 -2.65
C SER A 339 22.53 2.82 -2.38
N LEU A 340 22.62 3.22 -1.11
CA LEU A 340 22.51 4.61 -0.66
C LEU A 340 23.86 5.30 -0.53
N ALA A 341 24.95 4.60 -0.83
CA ALA A 341 26.32 5.14 -0.76
C ALA A 341 26.60 5.90 0.56
N THR A 342 26.09 5.37 1.67
CA THR A 342 26.22 6.01 3.00
C THR A 342 27.62 5.97 3.58
N ASP A 343 28.53 5.20 2.99
CA ASP A 343 29.97 5.17 3.23
C ASP A 343 30.67 6.43 2.71
N ILE A 344 30.15 7.08 1.66
CA ILE A 344 30.72 8.28 1.04
C ILE A 344 30.33 9.53 1.85
N ASP A 345 31.30 10.34 2.26
CA ASP A 345 31.07 11.53 3.08
C ASP A 345 30.63 12.74 2.25
N ASP A 346 31.26 12.98 1.12
CA ASP A 346 30.90 14.10 0.24
C ASP A 346 29.49 13.91 -0.35
N PRO A 347 28.58 14.90 -0.20
CA PRO A 347 27.21 14.79 -0.65
C PRO A 347 27.06 14.73 -2.17
N VAL A 348 28.00 15.32 -2.93
CA VAL A 348 27.96 15.30 -4.41
C VAL A 348 28.44 13.96 -4.93
N GLU A 349 29.56 13.47 -4.41
CA GLU A 349 30.07 12.13 -4.74
C GLU A 349 29.03 11.06 -4.39
N ARG A 350 28.39 11.16 -3.23
CA ARG A 350 27.29 10.28 -2.82
C ARG A 350 26.09 10.33 -3.78
N LEU A 351 25.70 11.53 -4.25
CA LEU A 351 24.63 11.69 -5.25
C LEU A 351 25.00 10.97 -6.56
N MET A 352 26.23 11.12 -7.03
CA MET A 352 26.68 10.49 -8.27
C MET A 352 26.78 8.96 -8.13
N ALA A 353 27.23 8.46 -6.99
CA ALA A 353 27.23 7.03 -6.68
C ALA A 353 25.81 6.44 -6.64
N ILE A 354 24.85 7.15 -6.03
CA ILE A 354 23.43 6.77 -6.03
C ILE A 354 22.85 6.74 -7.44
N ARG A 355 23.16 7.75 -8.28
CA ARG A 355 22.77 7.74 -9.70
C ARG A 355 23.26 6.50 -10.43
N ALA A 356 24.54 6.16 -10.27
CA ALA A 356 25.11 4.96 -10.87
C ALA A 356 24.41 3.68 -10.38
N ALA A 357 24.17 3.57 -9.07
CA ALA A 357 23.48 2.44 -8.46
C ALA A 357 22.04 2.29 -8.97
N THR A 358 21.27 3.39 -9.09
CA THR A 358 19.89 3.37 -9.57
C THR A 358 19.79 3.00 -11.05
N MET A 359 20.78 3.40 -11.87
CA MET A 359 20.87 2.99 -13.27
C MET A 359 21.10 1.48 -13.40
N GLY A 360 22.08 0.95 -12.66
CA GLY A 360 22.38 -0.49 -12.62
C GLY A 360 21.20 -1.32 -12.14
N ALA A 361 20.56 -0.91 -11.04
CA ALA A 361 19.42 -1.59 -10.46
C ALA A 361 18.20 -1.65 -11.40
N LYS A 362 17.98 -0.64 -12.26
CA LYS A 362 16.92 -0.68 -13.29
C LYS A 362 17.17 -1.72 -14.36
N HIS A 363 18.41 -1.86 -14.79
CA HIS A 363 18.78 -2.89 -15.78
C HIS A 363 18.62 -4.31 -15.20
N GLU A 364 19.01 -4.52 -13.95
CA GLU A 364 18.81 -5.82 -13.27
C GLU A 364 17.33 -6.15 -13.08
N HIS A 365 16.52 -5.16 -12.67
CA HIS A 365 15.09 -5.32 -12.46
C HIS A 365 14.34 -5.74 -13.75
N GLN A 366 14.68 -5.12 -14.88
CA GLN A 366 14.12 -5.49 -16.19
C GLN A 366 14.51 -6.92 -16.62
N ALA A 367 15.62 -7.44 -16.12
CA ALA A 367 16.10 -8.78 -16.45
C ALA A 367 15.43 -9.90 -15.63
N ILE A 368 14.97 -9.61 -14.39
CA ILE A 368 14.37 -10.62 -13.48
C ILE A 368 12.88 -10.84 -13.77
N GLY A 369 12.19 -9.85 -14.38
CA GLY A 369 10.75 -9.87 -14.60
C GLY A 369 9.96 -9.53 -13.32
N ALA A 370 9.16 -8.48 -13.41
CA ALA A 370 8.38 -7.96 -12.28
C ALA A 370 7.36 -8.97 -11.73
N ASP A 371 6.91 -9.89 -12.57
CA ASP A 371 5.77 -10.79 -12.28
C ASP A 371 6.18 -12.06 -11.52
N MET A 372 7.48 -12.33 -11.35
CA MET A 372 7.93 -13.59 -10.77
C MET A 372 7.48 -13.77 -9.32
N LEU A 373 7.62 -12.72 -8.49
CA LEU A 373 7.19 -12.77 -7.08
C LEU A 373 5.67 -12.90 -6.93
N GLN A 374 4.91 -12.27 -7.83
CA GLN A 374 3.46 -12.35 -7.86
C GLN A 374 3.00 -13.76 -8.25
N ASN A 375 3.60 -14.32 -9.28
CA ASN A 375 3.30 -15.67 -9.74
C ASN A 375 3.57 -16.71 -8.64
N TRP A 376 4.61 -16.54 -7.83
CA TRP A 376 4.87 -17.43 -6.68
C TRP A 376 3.81 -17.28 -5.58
N ALA A 377 3.28 -16.07 -5.36
CA ALA A 377 2.23 -15.83 -4.38
C ALA A 377 0.91 -16.57 -4.75
N GLU A 378 0.62 -16.75 -6.05
CA GLU A 378 -0.56 -17.49 -6.50
C GLU A 378 -0.57 -18.95 -6.06
N TYR A 379 0.59 -19.58 -5.94
CA TYR A 379 0.71 -21.01 -5.60
C TYR A 379 0.98 -21.24 -4.10
N ALA A 380 1.33 -20.20 -3.36
CA ALA A 380 1.52 -20.33 -1.92
C ALA A 380 0.18 -20.59 -1.23
N ALA A 381 0.04 -21.75 -0.58
CA ALA A 381 -1.15 -22.02 0.20
C ALA A 381 -1.26 -21.01 1.36
N PRO A 382 -2.45 -20.43 1.60
CA PRO A 382 -2.67 -19.39 2.62
C PRO A 382 -2.13 -19.76 4.00
N THR A 383 -2.39 -20.99 4.41
CA THR A 383 -1.98 -21.51 5.73
C THR A 383 -0.46 -21.68 5.85
N THR A 384 0.21 -22.19 4.80
CA THR A 384 1.67 -22.39 4.83
C THR A 384 2.43 -21.08 4.86
N PHE A 385 1.98 -20.09 4.09
CA PHE A 385 2.61 -18.76 4.07
C PHE A 385 2.45 -18.05 5.43
N HIS A 386 1.25 -18.09 6.00
CA HIS A 386 1.00 -17.52 7.33
C HIS A 386 1.85 -18.21 8.41
N LEU A 387 1.90 -19.53 8.43
CA LEU A 387 2.72 -20.29 9.38
C LEU A 387 4.21 -19.95 9.23
N ALA A 388 4.70 -19.82 8.01
CA ALA A 388 6.08 -19.41 7.76
C ALA A 388 6.37 -18.01 8.29
N SER A 389 5.47 -17.04 8.10
CA SER A 389 5.63 -15.67 8.60
C SER A 389 5.60 -15.61 10.14
N VAL A 390 4.70 -16.36 10.77
CA VAL A 390 4.62 -16.47 12.23
C VAL A 390 5.87 -17.17 12.81
N PHE A 391 6.33 -18.25 12.17
CA PHE A 391 7.55 -18.93 12.55
C PHE A 391 8.77 -18.00 12.47
N TYR A 392 8.91 -17.27 11.34
CA TYR A 392 9.99 -16.30 11.14
C TYR A 392 10.01 -15.23 12.24
N ALA A 393 8.85 -14.67 12.57
CA ALA A 393 8.72 -13.66 13.62
C ALA A 393 9.00 -14.26 15.02
N ARG A 394 8.42 -15.43 15.35
CA ARG A 394 8.54 -16.09 16.65
C ARG A 394 9.98 -16.50 16.98
N TRP A 395 10.71 -16.99 15.99
CA TRP A 395 12.11 -17.43 16.12
C TRP A 395 13.12 -16.30 15.94
N ARG A 396 12.63 -15.08 15.78
CA ARG A 396 13.47 -13.87 15.61
C ARG A 396 14.53 -14.07 14.51
N LEU A 397 14.13 -14.69 13.40
CA LEU A 397 15.08 -15.04 12.35
C LEU A 397 15.73 -13.80 11.72
N ALA A 398 15.02 -12.65 11.74
CA ALA A 398 15.57 -11.37 11.32
C ALA A 398 16.89 -11.00 12.07
N ASP A 399 17.05 -11.45 13.30
CA ASP A 399 18.28 -11.19 14.09
C ASP A 399 19.41 -12.15 13.73
N LYS A 400 19.16 -13.22 12.97
CA LYS A 400 20.13 -14.30 12.73
C LYS A 400 20.82 -14.20 11.36
N HIS A 401 20.26 -13.43 10.42
CA HIS A 401 20.87 -13.23 9.10
C HIS A 401 21.04 -11.75 8.79
N ARG A 402 21.84 -11.42 7.76
CA ARG A 402 21.94 -10.05 7.27
C ARG A 402 20.60 -9.58 6.75
N PRO A 403 20.20 -8.31 6.94
CA PRO A 403 18.99 -7.77 6.37
C PRO A 403 18.98 -7.89 4.84
N ILE A 404 17.79 -8.06 4.26
CA ILE A 404 17.63 -8.00 2.81
C ILE A 404 17.84 -6.56 2.32
N HIS A 405 17.34 -5.60 3.09
CA HIS A 405 17.51 -4.15 2.91
C HIS A 405 17.46 -3.47 4.27
N ASN A 406 17.89 -2.22 4.32
CA ASN A 406 17.85 -1.45 5.56
C ASN A 406 16.55 -0.66 5.72
N LEU A 407 16.05 -0.07 4.63
CA LEU A 407 14.84 0.78 4.64
C LEU A 407 14.15 0.76 3.29
N VAL A 408 12.91 1.23 3.28
CA VAL A 408 12.12 1.47 2.06
C VAL A 408 12.06 2.97 1.81
N ILE A 409 12.35 3.40 0.58
CA ILE A 409 12.21 4.79 0.15
C ILE A 409 11.26 4.81 -1.03
N SER A 410 10.08 5.38 -0.82
CA SER A 410 9.06 5.57 -1.86
C SER A 410 8.97 7.04 -2.23
N ASN A 411 8.97 7.32 -3.53
CA ASN A 411 8.81 8.66 -4.08
C ASN A 411 7.55 8.69 -4.92
N VAL A 412 6.50 9.33 -4.40
CA VAL A 412 5.20 9.44 -5.06
C VAL A 412 4.96 10.88 -5.48
N PRO A 413 4.70 11.17 -6.76
CA PRO A 413 4.38 12.53 -7.19
C PRO A 413 3.06 13.00 -6.60
N GLY A 414 3.07 14.19 -6.02
CA GLY A 414 1.86 14.89 -5.58
C GLY A 414 1.15 15.64 -6.73
N PRO A 415 -0.08 16.13 -6.48
CA PRO A 415 -0.82 16.92 -7.44
C PRO A 415 -0.08 18.22 -7.77
N GLN A 416 -0.11 18.61 -9.05
CA GLN A 416 0.53 19.83 -9.54
C GLN A 416 -0.41 21.06 -9.49
N VAL A 417 -1.65 20.86 -9.07
CA VAL A 417 -2.70 21.87 -8.95
C VAL A 417 -3.28 21.84 -7.54
N PRO A 418 -3.84 22.95 -7.05
CA PRO A 418 -4.55 22.94 -5.79
C PRO A 418 -5.70 21.93 -5.82
N ILE A 419 -5.78 21.11 -4.77
CA ILE A 419 -6.89 20.16 -4.58
C ILE A 419 -7.54 20.41 -3.23
N TYR A 420 -8.80 20.03 -3.13
CA TYR A 420 -9.65 20.29 -1.98
C TYR A 420 -10.29 18.98 -1.49
N LEU A 421 -10.34 18.79 -0.20
CA LEU A 421 -11.05 17.70 0.45
C LEU A 421 -12.14 18.28 1.34
N ALA A 422 -13.40 17.98 1.04
CA ALA A 422 -14.55 18.57 1.70
C ALA A 422 -14.51 20.14 1.72
N GLY A 423 -14.02 20.75 0.64
CA GLY A 423 -13.84 22.19 0.50
C GLY A 423 -12.59 22.76 1.15
N ALA A 424 -11.87 22.01 1.99
CA ALA A 424 -10.63 22.41 2.62
C ALA A 424 -9.43 22.18 1.67
N LYS A 425 -8.58 23.20 1.50
CA LYS A 425 -7.42 23.15 0.61
C LYS A 425 -6.31 22.30 1.20
N LEU A 426 -5.73 21.43 0.39
CA LEU A 426 -4.51 20.71 0.75
C LEU A 426 -3.31 21.68 0.76
N VAL A 427 -2.49 21.66 1.83
CA VAL A 427 -1.35 22.59 2.07
C VAL A 427 -0.03 21.85 2.26
#